data_2b021cbde59618833427c403da369ae3
#
_entry.id   2b021cbde59618833427c403da369ae3
#
_cell.length_a   1.000
_cell.length_b   1.000
_cell.length_c   1.000
_cell.angle_alpha   90.00
_cell.angle_beta   90.00
_cell.angle_gamma   90.00
#
_symmetry.space_group_name_H-M   'P 1'
#
loop_
_entity.id
_entity.type
_entity.pdbx_description
1 polymer ?
#
loop_
_entity_poly.entity_id
_entity_poly.type
_entity_poly.pdbx_seq_one_letter_code
_entity_poly.pdbx_strand_id
1 'polypeptide(L)'
;MAAGRTQASTQDKRIPDSVIRVMRHKGKIGQDIDHPAVFPVALPEFILDAYSDSGDIVFEPFGGSGTTMLAAERTGRRCRAVEIAPEYVDVAVKRFQQNFPEVPVTLVATGQTFDAVATERLGAPA
;
A
#
# COMPACT_ATOMS: atom_id res chain seq x y z
N MET A 1 -29.58 -46.43 17.42
CA MET A 1 -28.50 -45.63 18.01
C MET A 1 -28.09 -44.57 17.00
N ALA A 2 -28.38 -43.32 17.28
CA ALA A 2 -27.99 -42.19 16.39
C ALA A 2 -26.51 -41.89 16.64
N ALA A 3 -25.68 -42.06 15.61
CA ALA A 3 -24.30 -41.63 15.64
C ALA A 3 -24.25 -40.10 15.76
N GLY A 4 -23.72 -39.60 16.87
CA GLY A 4 -23.53 -38.20 17.12
C GLY A 4 -22.63 -37.57 16.03
N ARG A 5 -23.17 -36.58 15.31
CA ARG A 5 -22.37 -35.69 14.47
C ARG A 5 -21.39 -34.94 15.38
N THR A 6 -20.14 -35.24 15.28
CA THR A 6 -19.08 -34.42 15.85
C THR A 6 -19.20 -33.03 15.24
N GLN A 7 -19.50 -32.03 16.06
CA GLN A 7 -19.46 -30.64 15.65
C GLN A 7 -18.01 -30.37 15.17
N ALA A 8 -17.88 -30.03 13.89
CA ALA A 8 -16.62 -29.54 13.37
C ALA A 8 -16.23 -28.28 14.17
N SER A 9 -15.06 -28.30 14.75
CA SER A 9 -14.50 -27.13 15.44
C SER A 9 -14.47 -25.96 14.46
N THR A 10 -15.09 -24.86 14.83
CA THR A 10 -15.06 -23.63 14.04
C THR A 10 -13.59 -23.18 13.95
N GLN A 11 -12.98 -23.26 12.79
CA GLN A 11 -11.66 -22.69 12.58
C GLN A 11 -11.79 -21.17 12.58
N ASP A 12 -11.16 -20.49 13.53
CA ASP A 12 -11.09 -19.03 13.62
C ASP A 12 -10.31 -18.41 12.46
N LYS A 13 -9.52 -19.21 11.73
CA LYS A 13 -8.75 -18.81 10.55
C LYS A 13 -9.05 -19.76 9.40
N ARG A 14 -9.46 -19.20 8.28
CA ARG A 14 -9.69 -19.95 7.05
C ARG A 14 -8.38 -20.02 6.25
N ILE A 15 -8.04 -21.21 5.74
CA ILE A 15 -6.97 -21.37 4.77
C ILE A 15 -7.40 -20.64 3.49
N PRO A 16 -6.57 -19.74 2.94
CA PRO A 16 -6.86 -19.08 1.67
C PRO A 16 -7.04 -20.11 0.55
N ASP A 17 -8.03 -19.91 -0.29
CA ASP A 17 -8.17 -20.67 -1.53
C ASP A 17 -7.33 -20.04 -2.68
N SER A 18 -7.39 -20.62 -3.87
CA SER A 18 -6.66 -20.11 -5.05
C SER A 18 -7.28 -18.83 -5.64
N VAL A 19 -8.37 -18.35 -5.09
CA VAL A 19 -9.06 -17.14 -5.54
C VAL A 19 -9.05 -16.09 -4.45
N ILE A 20 -8.36 -14.98 -4.70
CA ILE A 20 -8.34 -13.81 -3.82
C ILE A 20 -9.53 -12.93 -4.15
N ARG A 21 -10.46 -12.76 -3.19
CA ARG A 21 -11.62 -11.89 -3.34
C ARG A 21 -11.38 -10.61 -2.59
N VAL A 22 -11.17 -9.53 -3.34
CA VAL A 22 -10.96 -8.19 -2.81
C VAL A 22 -12.07 -7.28 -3.31
N MET A 23 -12.73 -6.57 -2.40
CA MET A 23 -13.74 -5.59 -2.77
C MET A 23 -13.07 -4.35 -3.37
N ARG A 24 -13.47 -4.00 -4.60
CA ARG A 24 -13.12 -2.73 -5.19
C ARG A 24 -13.91 -1.64 -4.47
N HIS A 25 -13.22 -0.71 -3.83
CA HIS A 25 -13.90 0.47 -3.28
C HIS A 25 -14.51 1.29 -4.42
N LYS A 26 -15.85 1.30 -4.50
CA LYS A 26 -16.60 2.26 -5.31
C LYS A 26 -16.60 3.60 -4.57
N GLY A 27 -15.58 4.40 -4.72
CA GLY A 27 -15.57 5.74 -4.16
C GLY A 27 -14.18 6.27 -3.87
N LYS A 28 -13.93 7.45 -4.32
CA LYS A 28 -12.83 8.41 -4.03
C LYS A 28 -11.37 7.99 -4.17
N ILE A 29 -11.01 6.71 -4.08
CA ILE A 29 -9.60 6.29 -4.22
C ILE A 29 -9.09 6.44 -5.66
N GLY A 30 -9.98 6.38 -6.66
CA GLY A 30 -9.63 6.52 -8.07
C GLY A 30 -9.89 7.91 -8.67
N GLN A 31 -10.57 8.82 -7.95
CA GLN A 31 -10.90 10.15 -8.48
C GLN A 31 -9.79 11.18 -8.29
N ASP A 32 -8.90 10.97 -7.29
CA ASP A 32 -7.81 11.87 -6.98
C ASP A 32 -6.42 11.31 -7.37
N ILE A 33 -6.37 10.13 -8.01
CA ILE A 33 -5.12 9.50 -8.44
C ILE A 33 -5.06 9.54 -9.96
N ASP A 34 -4.20 10.37 -10.48
CA ASP A 34 -3.88 10.44 -11.91
C ASP A 34 -2.98 9.26 -12.31
N HIS A 35 -3.54 8.06 -12.28
CA HIS A 35 -2.89 6.83 -12.72
C HIS A 35 -3.92 5.90 -13.36
N PRO A 36 -3.65 5.37 -14.57
CA PRO A 36 -4.64 4.61 -15.35
C PRO A 36 -4.99 3.24 -14.76
N ALA A 37 -4.14 2.68 -13.90
CA ALA A 37 -4.31 1.33 -13.36
C ALA A 37 -3.98 1.27 -11.88
N VAL A 38 -4.98 1.54 -11.02
CA VAL A 38 -4.85 1.43 -9.56
C VAL A 38 -5.63 0.22 -9.07
N PHE A 39 -4.96 -0.70 -8.38
CA PHE A 39 -5.59 -1.83 -7.71
C PHE A 39 -5.79 -1.55 -6.21
N PRO A 40 -6.74 -2.24 -5.54
CA PRO A 40 -7.02 -2.04 -4.12
C PRO A 40 -5.82 -2.41 -3.24
N VAL A 41 -5.55 -1.62 -2.19
CA VAL A 41 -4.47 -1.89 -1.21
C VAL A 41 -4.62 -3.25 -0.53
N ALA A 42 -5.86 -3.70 -0.33
CA ALA A 42 -6.14 -5.01 0.27
C ALA A 42 -5.59 -6.20 -0.52
N LEU A 43 -5.36 -6.05 -1.83
CA LEU A 43 -4.76 -7.12 -2.65
C LEU A 43 -3.29 -7.37 -2.28
N PRO A 44 -2.37 -6.39 -2.32
CA PRO A 44 -1.01 -6.60 -1.86
C PRO A 44 -0.93 -6.88 -0.36
N GLU A 45 -1.79 -6.32 0.50
CA GLU A 45 -1.84 -6.68 1.92
C GLU A 45 -2.03 -8.18 2.11
N PHE A 46 -3.00 -8.79 1.41
CA PHE A 46 -3.24 -10.23 1.46
C PHE A 46 -2.00 -11.04 1.06
N ILE A 47 -1.33 -10.64 -0.01
CA ILE A 47 -0.13 -11.33 -0.51
C ILE A 47 1.04 -11.18 0.48
N LEU A 48 1.24 -9.99 1.03
CA LEU A 48 2.30 -9.74 2.00
C LEU A 48 2.10 -10.56 3.27
N ASP A 49 0.87 -10.66 3.77
CA ASP A 49 0.56 -11.47 4.95
C ASP A 49 0.75 -12.98 4.71
N ALA A 50 0.53 -13.43 3.46
CA ALA A 50 0.67 -14.85 3.10
C ALA A 50 2.13 -15.28 2.87
N TYR A 51 3.01 -14.38 2.40
CA TYR A 51 4.35 -14.74 1.90
C TYR A 51 5.51 -14.02 2.60
N SER A 52 5.24 -13.22 3.62
CA SER A 52 6.27 -12.50 4.36
C SER A 52 5.89 -12.32 5.84
N ASP A 53 6.88 -11.93 6.64
CA ASP A 53 6.70 -11.59 8.04
C ASP A 53 6.80 -10.07 8.26
N SER A 54 6.25 -9.58 9.39
CA SER A 54 6.43 -8.19 9.80
C SER A 54 7.92 -7.86 9.94
N GLY A 55 8.34 -6.72 9.40
CA GLY A 55 9.74 -6.29 9.38
C GLY A 55 10.51 -6.70 8.12
N ASP A 56 9.96 -7.59 7.29
CA ASP A 56 10.59 -7.99 6.03
C ASP A 56 10.67 -6.84 5.03
N ILE A 57 11.61 -6.97 4.09
CA ILE A 57 11.77 -6.04 2.98
C ILE A 57 10.94 -6.52 1.79
N VAL A 58 10.09 -5.64 1.29
CA VAL A 58 9.32 -5.83 0.05
C VAL A 58 9.97 -5.02 -1.06
N PHE A 59 10.34 -5.69 -2.14
CA PHE A 59 10.86 -5.01 -3.33
C PHE A 59 9.77 -4.89 -4.39
N GLU A 60 9.46 -3.65 -4.81
CA GLU A 60 8.47 -3.32 -5.82
C GLU A 60 9.13 -2.61 -7.00
N PRO A 61 9.42 -3.31 -8.11
CA PRO A 61 10.12 -2.72 -9.26
C PRO A 61 9.24 -1.80 -10.12
N PHE A 62 7.92 -1.79 -9.90
CA PHE A 62 6.94 -1.00 -10.66
C PHE A 62 6.02 -0.26 -9.70
N GLY A 63 6.58 0.72 -8.96
CA GLY A 63 5.93 1.39 -7.83
C GLY A 63 4.60 2.06 -8.14
N GLY A 64 4.47 2.65 -9.33
CA GLY A 64 3.26 3.32 -9.79
C GLY A 64 2.73 4.34 -8.79
N SER A 65 1.45 4.25 -8.48
CA SER A 65 0.79 5.12 -7.47
C SER A 65 1.07 4.76 -6.02
N GLY A 66 1.99 3.82 -5.74
CA GLY A 66 2.44 3.46 -4.39
C GLY A 66 1.51 2.53 -3.62
N THR A 67 0.65 1.77 -4.27
CA THR A 67 -0.30 0.88 -3.58
C THR A 67 0.43 -0.20 -2.75
N THR A 68 1.47 -0.83 -3.29
CA THR A 68 2.30 -1.80 -2.56
C THR A 68 3.03 -1.15 -1.38
N MET A 69 3.49 0.09 -1.54
CA MET A 69 4.13 0.85 -0.47
C MET A 69 3.17 1.10 0.70
N LEU A 70 1.91 1.48 0.41
CA LEU A 70 0.87 1.63 1.44
C LEU A 70 0.57 0.31 2.16
N ALA A 71 0.46 -0.79 1.40
CA ALA A 71 0.22 -2.11 1.97
C ALA A 71 1.36 -2.55 2.88
N ALA A 72 2.60 -2.32 2.47
CA ALA A 72 3.77 -2.66 3.28
C ALA A 72 3.78 -1.88 4.59
N GLU A 73 3.52 -0.57 4.57
CA GLU A 73 3.45 0.25 5.79
C GLU A 73 2.35 -0.24 6.73
N ARG A 74 1.13 -0.49 6.21
CA ARG A 74 0.00 -1.00 7.00
C ARG A 74 0.26 -2.35 7.65
N THR A 75 1.06 -3.19 7.02
CA THR A 75 1.36 -4.57 7.48
C THR A 75 2.72 -4.68 8.17
N GLY A 76 3.38 -3.56 8.44
CA GLY A 76 4.65 -3.51 9.18
C GLY A 76 5.86 -4.02 8.39
N ARG A 77 5.79 -4.02 7.04
CA ARG A 77 6.92 -4.35 6.16
C ARG A 77 7.62 -3.07 5.70
N ARG A 78 8.84 -3.22 5.20
CA ARG A 78 9.66 -2.13 4.67
C ARG A 78 9.71 -2.19 3.15
N CYS A 79 9.01 -1.31 2.46
CA CYS A 79 9.00 -1.27 1.00
C CYS A 79 10.27 -0.59 0.43
N ARG A 80 10.76 -1.15 -0.66
CA ARG A 80 11.77 -0.58 -1.55
C ARG A 80 11.18 -0.56 -2.94
N ALA A 81 10.72 0.60 -3.40
CA ALA A 81 10.05 0.73 -4.68
C ALA A 81 10.91 1.51 -5.68
N VAL A 82 10.75 1.17 -6.95
CA VAL A 82 11.32 1.90 -8.09
C VAL A 82 10.18 2.31 -9.00
N GLU A 83 10.21 3.54 -9.48
CA GLU A 83 9.28 4.06 -10.47
C GLU A 83 10.04 4.90 -11.49
N ILE A 84 9.79 4.65 -12.77
CA ILE A 84 10.48 5.33 -13.89
C ILE A 84 9.88 6.71 -14.18
N ALA A 85 8.58 6.89 -13.90
CA ALA A 85 7.85 8.13 -14.16
C ALA A 85 7.86 9.04 -12.93
N PRO A 86 8.57 10.19 -12.95
CA PRO A 86 8.65 11.09 -11.79
C PRO A 86 7.28 11.57 -11.29
N GLU A 87 6.35 11.79 -12.21
CA GLU A 87 4.97 12.20 -11.88
C GLU A 87 4.24 11.16 -11.02
N TYR A 88 4.51 9.87 -11.21
CA TYR A 88 3.93 8.82 -10.38
C TYR A 88 4.63 8.71 -9.02
N VAL A 89 5.90 9.06 -8.93
CA VAL A 89 6.59 9.20 -7.64
C VAL A 89 5.92 10.27 -6.79
N ASP A 90 5.61 11.43 -7.37
CA ASP A 90 4.89 12.51 -6.67
C ASP A 90 3.50 12.06 -6.21
N VAL A 91 2.77 11.34 -7.06
CA VAL A 91 1.46 10.75 -6.69
C VAL A 91 1.61 9.79 -5.52
N ALA A 92 2.59 8.89 -5.58
CA ALA A 92 2.84 7.89 -4.53
C ALA A 92 3.20 8.56 -3.20
N VAL A 93 4.06 9.58 -3.21
CA VAL A 93 4.45 10.33 -2.02
C VAL A 93 3.26 11.07 -1.41
N LYS A 94 2.50 11.82 -2.21
CA LYS A 94 1.29 12.53 -1.73
C LYS A 94 0.28 11.58 -1.13
N ARG A 95 0.06 10.44 -1.78
CA ARG A 95 -0.84 9.40 -1.30
C ARG A 95 -0.36 8.79 0.02
N PHE A 96 0.95 8.58 0.16
CA PHE A 96 1.55 8.11 1.41
C PHE A 96 1.34 9.12 2.55
N GLN A 97 1.65 10.39 2.33
CA GLN A 97 1.44 11.46 3.32
C GLN A 97 -0.02 11.58 3.76
N GLN A 98 -0.98 11.41 2.83
CA GLN A 98 -2.41 11.44 3.16
C GLN A 98 -2.86 10.26 4.04
N ASN A 99 -2.25 9.10 3.88
CA ASN A 99 -2.58 7.91 4.66
C ASN A 99 -1.80 7.83 5.99
N PHE A 100 -0.60 8.41 6.05
CA PHE A 100 0.31 8.38 7.19
C PHE A 100 0.86 9.78 7.48
N PRO A 101 0.02 10.74 7.88
CA PRO A 101 0.43 12.13 8.06
C PRO A 101 1.49 12.33 9.14
N GLU A 102 1.60 11.38 10.07
CA GLU A 102 2.62 11.37 11.13
C GLU A 102 4.00 10.87 10.68
N VAL A 103 4.07 10.26 9.49
CA VAL A 103 5.33 9.72 8.96
C VAL A 103 5.93 10.70 7.95
N PRO A 104 7.05 11.34 8.26
CA PRO A 104 7.66 12.31 7.36
C PRO A 104 8.25 11.61 6.12
N VAL A 105 8.02 12.18 4.95
CA VAL A 105 8.69 11.77 3.70
C VAL A 105 9.78 12.78 3.40
N THR A 106 11.01 12.30 3.28
CA THR A 106 12.18 13.15 3.08
C THR A 106 13.00 12.73 1.86
N LEU A 107 13.61 13.72 1.20
CA LEU A 107 14.59 13.49 0.15
C LEU A 107 15.93 13.09 0.80
N VAL A 108 16.41 11.88 0.54
CA VAL A 108 17.62 11.34 1.17
C VAL A 108 18.85 12.24 0.93
N ALA A 109 18.96 12.83 -0.27
CA ALA A 109 20.10 13.65 -0.65
C ALA A 109 20.25 14.93 0.21
N THR A 110 19.16 15.51 0.71
CA THR A 110 19.16 16.80 1.40
C THR A 110 18.54 16.74 2.80
N GLY A 111 17.77 15.70 3.11
CA GLY A 111 16.97 15.60 4.34
C GLY A 111 15.72 16.49 4.35
N GLN A 112 15.46 17.24 3.28
CA GLN A 112 14.28 18.10 3.18
C GLN A 112 13.01 17.25 3.05
N THR A 113 11.90 17.77 3.60
CA THR A 113 10.59 17.16 3.41
C THR A 113 10.10 17.31 1.97
N PHE A 114 9.20 16.45 1.53
CA PHE A 114 8.60 16.55 0.20
C PHE A 114 7.97 17.92 -0.04
N ASP A 115 7.24 18.45 0.94
CA ASP A 115 6.57 19.75 0.82
C ASP A 115 7.57 20.91 0.73
N ALA A 116 8.69 20.84 1.45
CA ALA A 116 9.76 21.84 1.36
C ALA A 116 10.39 21.85 -0.04
N VAL A 117 10.70 20.67 -0.59
CA VAL A 117 11.25 20.54 -1.96
C VAL A 117 10.23 21.03 -3.00
N ALA A 118 8.95 20.69 -2.83
CA ALA A 118 7.89 21.14 -3.73
C ALA A 118 7.76 22.67 -3.72
N THR A 119 7.80 23.28 -2.55
CA THR A 119 7.75 24.75 -2.40
C THR A 119 8.95 25.44 -3.04
N GLU A 120 10.14 24.89 -2.87
CA GLU A 120 11.36 25.43 -3.47
C GLU A 120 11.34 25.37 -5.01
N ARG A 121 10.82 24.27 -5.57
CA ARG A 121 10.80 24.04 -7.03
C ARG A 121 9.65 24.71 -7.76
N LEU A 122 8.48 24.78 -7.13
CA LEU A 122 7.23 25.27 -7.75
C LEU A 122 6.85 26.68 -7.28
N GLY A 123 7.52 27.21 -6.28
CA GLY A 123 7.11 28.42 -5.56
C GLY A 123 6.08 28.13 -4.47
N ALA A 124 5.93 29.06 -3.52
CA ALA A 124 4.91 28.94 -2.48
C ALA A 124 3.51 28.94 -3.13
N PRO A 125 2.58 28.09 -2.66
CA PRO A 125 1.19 28.15 -3.10
C PRO A 125 0.64 29.55 -2.81
N ALA A 126 -0.03 30.10 -3.81
CA ALA A 126 -0.69 31.40 -3.70
C ALA A 126 -1.81 31.38 -2.65
#